data_fecdb9f2b2e5065b7316a0aa8f26adbe
#
_entry.id   fecdb9f2b2e5065b7316a0aa8f26adbe
#
_cell.length_a   1.000
_cell.length_b   1.000
_cell.length_c   1.000
_cell.angle_alpha   90.00
_cell.angle_beta   90.00
_cell.angle_gamma   90.00
#
_symmetry.space_group_name_H-M   'P 1'
#
loop_
_entity.id
_entity.type
_entity.pdbx_description
1 polymer ?
#
loop_
_entity_poly.entity_id
_entity_poly.type
_entity_poly.pdbx_seq_one_letter_code
_entity_poly.pdbx_strand_id
1 'polypeptide(L)'
;MRTPVLVLLTATLALSACQSRWNPANWWDKDTAAVEAVNPLIPDKTEDGRSFFAAKETEEYRGLPIDKVTSVEVHRVTEGRLIMAIGVSSVHGTSDTRLIIPEEAALDGGVLTLNLMGRPPLEPVIGGSDQTREVTTAVVLTEQQMAGVRTIRVKALTNSIDRRVR
;
A
#
# COMPACT_ATOMS: atom_id res chain seq x y z
N MET A 1 -54.96 35.15 -33.14
CA MET A 1 -53.85 35.07 -32.12
C MET A 1 -53.23 33.68 -31.97
N ARG A 2 -53.24 32.81 -32.98
CA ARG A 2 -52.72 31.42 -32.88
C ARG A 2 -51.42 31.21 -33.64
N THR A 3 -51.04 32.09 -34.56
CA THR A 3 -49.85 32.01 -35.43
C THR A 3 -48.51 32.29 -34.71
N PRO A 4 -48.36 33.26 -33.80
CA PRO A 4 -47.08 33.53 -33.15
C PRO A 4 -46.63 32.45 -32.20
N VAL A 5 -47.57 31.73 -31.57
CA VAL A 5 -47.29 30.61 -30.64
C VAL A 5 -46.68 29.43 -31.40
N LEU A 6 -47.20 29.18 -32.60
CA LEU A 6 -46.74 28.05 -33.45
C LEU A 6 -45.31 28.28 -33.97
N VAL A 7 -44.98 29.52 -34.34
CA VAL A 7 -43.65 29.92 -34.77
C VAL A 7 -42.63 29.85 -33.62
N LEU A 8 -43.04 30.21 -32.41
CA LEU A 8 -42.16 30.12 -31.24
C LEU A 8 -41.86 28.64 -30.86
N LEU A 9 -42.85 27.74 -30.98
CA LEU A 9 -42.71 26.33 -30.69
C LEU A 9 -41.78 25.61 -31.69
N THR A 10 -41.79 26.01 -32.94
CA THR A 10 -40.90 25.45 -33.98
C THR A 10 -39.46 25.93 -33.83
N ALA A 11 -39.26 27.17 -33.34
CA ALA A 11 -37.92 27.72 -33.11
C ALA A 11 -37.16 27.02 -31.96
N THR A 12 -37.90 26.60 -30.89
CA THR A 12 -37.28 25.90 -29.76
C THR A 12 -36.87 24.47 -30.08
N LEU A 13 -37.54 23.80 -31.00
CA LEU A 13 -37.21 22.47 -31.48
C LEU A 13 -35.96 22.43 -32.37
N ALA A 14 -35.64 23.53 -33.05
CA ALA A 14 -34.47 23.63 -33.93
C ALA A 14 -33.13 23.79 -33.15
N LEU A 15 -33.16 24.32 -31.91
CA LEU A 15 -31.95 24.53 -31.13
C LEU A 15 -31.44 23.28 -30.44
N SER A 16 -32.26 22.26 -30.25
CA SER A 16 -31.84 20.97 -29.60
C SER A 16 -31.25 19.95 -30.59
N ALA A 17 -31.25 20.27 -31.91
CA ALA A 17 -30.80 19.33 -32.93
C ALA A 17 -29.26 19.33 -33.16
N CYS A 18 -28.51 20.29 -32.60
CA CYS A 18 -27.08 20.40 -32.87
C CYS A 18 -26.19 19.29 -32.31
N GLN A 19 -26.66 18.51 -31.37
CA GLN A 19 -25.91 17.36 -30.80
C GLN A 19 -26.59 16.00 -31.02
N SER A 20 -27.62 15.95 -31.86
CA SER A 20 -28.30 14.70 -32.16
C SER A 20 -27.49 13.83 -33.12
N ARG A 21 -27.42 12.53 -32.83
CA ARG A 21 -26.81 11.50 -33.68
C ARG A 21 -27.43 11.42 -35.07
N TRP A 22 -28.58 12.09 -35.29
CA TRP A 22 -29.36 12.13 -36.54
C TRP A 22 -29.13 13.42 -37.36
N ASN A 23 -28.16 14.26 -36.95
CA ASN A 23 -27.84 15.48 -37.71
C ASN A 23 -27.06 15.13 -38.96
N PRO A 24 -27.59 15.40 -40.20
CA PRO A 24 -26.91 15.05 -41.46
C PRO A 24 -25.59 15.80 -41.66
N ALA A 25 -25.33 16.92 -40.93
CA ALA A 25 -24.06 17.61 -40.96
C ALA A 25 -22.92 16.79 -40.36
N ASN A 26 -23.22 15.86 -39.41
CA ASN A 26 -22.22 14.96 -38.82
C ASN A 26 -21.89 13.76 -39.71
N TRP A 27 -22.49 13.63 -40.86
CA TRP A 27 -22.19 12.53 -41.79
C TRP A 27 -20.99 12.77 -42.70
N TRP A 28 -20.61 14.03 -42.84
CA TRP A 28 -19.45 14.41 -43.68
C TRP A 28 -18.17 14.65 -42.89
N ASP A 29 -18.26 14.89 -41.60
CA ASP A 29 -17.10 14.98 -40.71
C ASP A 29 -16.70 13.59 -40.17
N LYS A 30 -16.27 12.71 -41.07
CA LYS A 30 -15.69 11.40 -40.70
C LYS A 30 -14.22 11.48 -40.24
N ASP A 31 -13.63 12.65 -40.23
CA ASP A 31 -12.19 12.82 -39.95
C ASP A 31 -11.85 13.74 -38.78
N THR A 32 -12.82 14.18 -37.99
CA THR A 32 -12.49 14.59 -36.64
C THR A 32 -12.49 13.33 -35.75
N ALA A 33 -11.41 12.55 -35.85
CA ALA A 33 -10.97 11.75 -34.71
C ALA A 33 -11.09 12.68 -33.51
N ALA A 34 -11.98 12.36 -32.58
CA ALA A 34 -11.97 12.98 -31.29
C ALA A 34 -10.51 12.93 -30.83
N VAL A 35 -9.83 14.07 -30.90
CA VAL A 35 -8.57 14.23 -30.20
C VAL A 35 -9.01 14.03 -28.75
N GLU A 36 -8.88 12.78 -28.29
CA GLU A 36 -8.95 12.45 -26.88
C GLU A 36 -8.02 13.46 -26.24
N ALA A 37 -8.58 14.45 -25.58
CA ALA A 37 -7.82 15.48 -24.91
C ALA A 37 -6.97 14.72 -23.88
N VAL A 38 -5.77 14.35 -24.32
CA VAL A 38 -4.77 13.70 -23.45
C VAL A 38 -4.58 14.70 -22.32
N ASN A 39 -5.17 14.37 -21.18
CA ASN A 39 -4.96 15.17 -20.00
C ASN A 39 -3.48 14.99 -19.62
N PRO A 40 -2.62 16.03 -19.74
CA PRO A 40 -1.18 15.88 -19.51
C PRO A 40 -0.84 15.48 -18.06
N LEU A 41 -1.85 15.43 -17.19
CA LEU A 41 -1.71 14.95 -15.81
C LEU A 41 -2.06 13.47 -15.64
N ILE A 42 -2.57 12.82 -16.67
CA ILE A 42 -2.80 11.38 -16.66
C ILE A 42 -1.65 10.76 -17.44
N PRO A 43 -0.74 10.02 -16.79
CA PRO A 43 0.32 9.31 -17.49
C PRO A 43 -0.31 8.36 -18.52
N ASP A 44 0.24 8.33 -19.73
CA ASP A 44 -0.17 7.37 -20.75
C ASP A 44 -0.13 5.95 -20.17
N LYS A 45 -1.13 5.15 -20.51
CA LYS A 45 -1.12 3.73 -20.14
C LYS A 45 0.17 3.14 -20.70
N THR A 46 1.10 2.80 -19.83
CA THR A 46 2.27 2.04 -20.22
C THR A 46 1.80 0.79 -20.97
N GLU A 47 2.50 0.39 -22.02
CA GLU A 47 2.17 -0.75 -22.89
C GLU A 47 1.89 -2.05 -22.12
N ASP A 48 2.29 -2.14 -20.86
CA ASP A 48 2.02 -3.27 -19.96
C ASP A 48 0.61 -3.27 -19.33
N GLY A 49 -0.27 -2.33 -19.69
CA GLY A 49 -1.65 -2.29 -19.17
C GLY A 49 -1.79 -2.08 -17.66
N ARG A 50 -0.70 -1.83 -16.96
CA ARG A 50 -0.70 -1.58 -15.51
C ARG A 50 -1.08 -0.14 -15.25
N SER A 51 -2.25 0.06 -14.67
CA SER A 51 -2.64 1.36 -14.12
C SER A 51 -1.69 1.73 -12.98
N PHE A 52 -1.24 3.00 -12.92
CA PHE A 52 -0.49 3.51 -11.76
C PHE A 52 -1.25 3.34 -10.43
N PHE A 53 -2.56 3.17 -10.51
CA PHE A 53 -3.45 2.91 -9.37
C PHE A 53 -3.84 1.43 -9.23
N ALA A 54 -3.31 0.54 -10.09
CA ALA A 54 -3.46 -0.88 -9.86
C ALA A 54 -2.81 -1.19 -8.51
N ALA A 55 -3.57 -1.83 -7.62
CA ALA A 55 -3.02 -2.33 -6.38
C ALA A 55 -1.77 -3.13 -6.75
N LYS A 56 -0.60 -2.67 -6.27
CA LYS A 56 0.64 -3.42 -6.45
C LYS A 56 0.35 -4.83 -5.95
N GLU A 57 0.47 -5.83 -6.82
CA GLU A 57 0.42 -7.22 -6.38
C GLU A 57 1.28 -7.32 -5.14
N THR A 58 0.70 -7.82 -4.06
CA THR A 58 1.41 -7.99 -2.80
C THR A 58 2.47 -9.05 -3.06
N GLU A 59 3.65 -8.61 -3.49
CA GLU A 59 4.79 -9.51 -3.61
C GLU A 59 4.98 -10.18 -2.24
N GLU A 60 5.00 -11.50 -2.24
CA GLU A 60 5.32 -12.27 -1.06
C GLU A 60 6.63 -11.76 -0.47
N TYR A 61 6.60 -11.36 0.79
CA TYR A 61 7.78 -10.79 1.43
C TYR A 61 8.85 -11.87 1.62
N ARG A 62 9.99 -11.74 0.92
CA ARG A 62 11.11 -12.68 0.92
C ARG A 62 12.27 -12.22 1.80
N GLY A 63 11.97 -11.63 2.97
CA GLY A 63 12.99 -11.27 3.96
C GLY A 63 13.54 -12.51 4.68
N LEU A 64 14.75 -12.38 5.21
CA LEU A 64 15.36 -13.36 6.10
C LEU A 64 15.27 -12.89 7.56
N PRO A 65 15.28 -13.78 8.54
CA PRO A 65 15.35 -13.39 9.94
C PRO A 65 16.60 -12.56 10.24
N ILE A 66 16.41 -11.46 10.95
CA ILE A 66 17.50 -10.65 11.50
C ILE A 66 18.25 -11.47 12.54
N ASP A 67 19.55 -11.27 12.68
CA ASP A 67 20.40 -12.09 13.56
C ASP A 67 19.95 -12.04 15.01
N LYS A 68 19.85 -10.84 15.60
CA LYS A 68 19.39 -10.69 16.98
C LYS A 68 18.48 -9.47 17.17
N VAL A 69 17.54 -9.55 18.09
CA VAL A 69 16.77 -8.42 18.59
C VAL A 69 17.45 -7.87 19.84
N THR A 70 17.56 -6.54 19.97
CA THR A 70 18.22 -5.85 21.09
C THR A 70 17.23 -5.12 21.97
N SER A 71 16.17 -4.56 21.40
CA SER A 71 15.12 -3.86 22.13
C SER A 71 13.76 -4.06 21.51
N VAL A 72 12.73 -4.09 22.37
CA VAL A 72 11.34 -4.11 21.95
C VAL A 72 10.56 -3.14 22.85
N GLU A 73 9.82 -2.24 22.24
CA GLU A 73 8.95 -1.27 22.91
C GLU A 73 7.51 -1.42 22.41
N VAL A 74 6.56 -1.21 23.32
CA VAL A 74 5.13 -1.27 23.02
C VAL A 74 4.48 0.00 23.52
N HIS A 75 3.95 0.78 22.58
CA HIS A 75 3.29 2.06 22.84
C HIS A 75 1.81 1.98 22.50
N ARG A 76 0.98 2.68 23.27
CA ARG A 76 -0.43 2.85 22.95
C ARG A 76 -0.56 3.96 21.90
N VAL A 77 -1.32 3.68 20.86
CA VAL A 77 -1.69 4.65 19.81
C VAL A 77 -3.20 4.64 19.61
N THR A 78 -3.72 5.61 18.91
CA THR A 78 -5.18 5.75 18.70
C THR A 78 -5.80 4.52 18.03
N GLU A 79 -5.07 3.88 17.12
CA GLU A 79 -5.54 2.74 16.32
C GLU A 79 -5.26 1.37 16.96
N GLY A 80 -4.58 1.34 18.12
CA GLY A 80 -4.21 0.09 18.79
C GLY A 80 -2.88 0.17 19.52
N ARG A 81 -1.92 -0.70 19.15
CA ARG A 81 -0.58 -0.75 19.73
C ARG A 81 0.50 -0.62 18.65
N LEU A 82 1.43 0.30 18.85
CA LEU A 82 2.66 0.40 18.09
C LEU A 82 3.72 -0.47 18.75
N ILE A 83 4.21 -1.46 18.05
CA ILE A 83 5.32 -2.31 18.44
C ILE A 83 6.54 -1.84 17.67
N MET A 84 7.59 -1.41 18.38
CA MET A 84 8.86 -1.02 17.80
C MET A 84 9.92 -2.03 18.24
N ALA A 85 10.71 -2.50 17.29
CA ALA A 85 11.80 -3.41 17.55
C ALA A 85 13.09 -2.89 16.94
N ILE A 86 14.17 -3.02 17.72
CA ILE A 86 15.53 -2.75 17.28
C ILE A 86 16.26 -4.08 17.27
N GLY A 87 16.97 -4.34 16.20
CA GLY A 87 17.78 -5.55 16.04
C GLY A 87 19.10 -5.26 15.36
N VAL A 88 19.96 -6.25 15.32
CA VAL A 88 21.25 -6.19 14.62
C VAL A 88 21.25 -7.26 13.56
N SER A 89 21.53 -6.85 12.32
CA SER A 89 21.69 -7.77 11.20
C SER A 89 23.08 -8.41 11.18
N SER A 90 23.20 -9.58 10.59
CA SER A 90 24.48 -10.24 10.34
C SER A 90 25.34 -9.50 9.32
N VAL A 91 24.72 -8.71 8.44
CA VAL A 91 25.38 -8.00 7.33
C VAL A 91 24.99 -6.52 7.31
N HIS A 92 25.84 -5.70 6.69
CA HIS A 92 25.53 -4.31 6.41
C HIS A 92 24.51 -4.17 5.28
N GLY A 93 23.76 -3.06 5.28
CA GLY A 93 22.85 -2.72 4.18
C GLY A 93 21.55 -3.52 4.15
N THR A 94 21.20 -4.21 5.23
CA THR A 94 19.88 -4.84 5.35
C THR A 94 18.78 -3.77 5.27
N SER A 95 17.83 -3.99 4.40
CA SER A 95 16.73 -3.07 4.08
C SER A 95 15.37 -3.73 4.26
N ASP A 96 14.29 -2.96 4.04
CA ASP A 96 12.89 -3.44 4.09
C ASP A 96 12.63 -4.33 5.30
N THR A 97 13.00 -3.83 6.49
CA THR A 97 12.82 -4.57 7.74
C THR A 97 11.36 -4.53 8.18
N ARG A 98 10.82 -5.68 8.57
CA ARG A 98 9.42 -5.85 8.95
C ARG A 98 9.26 -6.74 10.17
N LEU A 99 8.21 -6.48 10.94
CA LEU A 99 7.69 -7.39 11.95
C LEU A 99 6.52 -8.17 11.32
N ILE A 100 6.67 -9.48 11.19
CA ILE A 100 5.70 -10.35 10.53
C ILE A 100 5.10 -11.29 11.55
N ILE A 101 3.77 -11.41 11.56
CA ILE A 101 3.06 -12.41 12.32
C ILE A 101 3.11 -13.70 11.52
N PRO A 102 3.77 -14.78 12.00
CA PRO A 102 3.76 -16.07 11.32
C PRO A 102 2.35 -16.70 11.39
N GLU A 103 1.92 -17.30 10.30
CA GLU A 103 0.57 -17.91 10.20
C GLU A 103 0.35 -19.00 11.26
N GLU A 104 1.40 -19.76 11.59
CA GLU A 104 1.34 -20.91 12.51
C GLU A 104 1.35 -20.51 13.99
N ALA A 105 1.74 -19.29 14.33
CA ALA A 105 1.98 -18.87 15.72
C ALA A 105 1.23 -17.60 16.12
N ALA A 106 0.05 -17.38 15.53
CA ALA A 106 -0.67 -16.12 15.71
C ALA A 106 -0.97 -15.78 17.17
N LEU A 107 -1.43 -16.73 17.99
CA LEU A 107 -1.71 -16.50 19.41
C LEU A 107 -1.63 -17.81 20.19
N ASP A 108 -0.61 -17.96 21.00
CA ASP A 108 -0.46 -19.11 21.90
C ASP A 108 -0.46 -18.65 23.36
N GLY A 109 -1.46 -19.10 24.12
CA GLY A 109 -1.55 -18.81 25.56
C GLY A 109 -1.60 -17.31 25.93
N GLY A 110 -1.98 -16.43 25.02
CA GLY A 110 -1.96 -14.97 25.19
C GLY A 110 -0.61 -14.33 24.82
N VAL A 111 0.29 -15.08 24.16
CA VAL A 111 1.54 -14.57 23.60
C VAL A 111 1.38 -14.42 22.10
N LEU A 112 1.53 -13.20 21.58
CA LEU A 112 1.60 -12.92 20.17
C LEU A 112 3.06 -12.90 19.74
N THR A 113 3.44 -13.78 18.81
CA THR A 113 4.80 -13.85 18.28
C THR A 113 4.92 -13.06 16.98
N LEU A 114 5.96 -12.24 16.88
CA LEU A 114 6.33 -11.47 15.71
C LEU A 114 7.75 -11.85 15.30
N ASN A 115 7.96 -12.18 14.05
CA ASN A 115 9.29 -12.42 13.50
C ASN A 115 9.90 -11.11 12.99
N LEU A 116 11.11 -10.79 13.45
CA LEU A 116 11.89 -9.67 12.95
C LEU A 116 12.63 -10.11 11.70
N MET A 117 12.23 -9.58 10.56
CA MET A 117 12.70 -9.96 9.23
C MET A 117 13.31 -8.77 8.52
N GLY A 118 14.25 -9.02 7.60
CA GLY A 118 14.85 -7.99 6.76
C GLY A 118 15.36 -8.56 5.45
N ARG A 119 15.53 -7.71 4.46
CA ARG A 119 16.02 -8.08 3.14
C ARG A 119 17.53 -7.74 3.08
N PRO A 120 18.42 -8.74 3.04
CA PRO A 120 19.86 -8.49 2.89
C PRO A 120 20.16 -7.89 1.51
N PRO A 121 21.27 -7.14 1.35
CA PRO A 121 21.70 -6.69 0.04
C PRO A 121 22.17 -7.87 -0.83
N LEU A 122 22.24 -7.64 -2.15
CA LEU A 122 22.75 -8.66 -3.11
C LEU A 122 24.20 -9.03 -2.85
N GLU A 123 25.02 -8.07 -2.43
CA GLU A 123 26.41 -8.26 -2.05
C GLU A 123 26.56 -7.99 -0.54
N PRO A 124 26.45 -9.01 0.30
CA PRO A 124 26.50 -8.83 1.74
C PRO A 124 27.92 -8.51 2.21
N VAL A 125 28.08 -7.40 2.94
CA VAL A 125 29.32 -7.04 3.60
C VAL A 125 29.24 -7.44 5.07
N ILE A 126 30.17 -8.29 5.48
CA ILE A 126 30.28 -8.82 6.85
C ILE A 126 31.32 -7.96 7.62
N GLY A 127 31.09 -7.77 8.89
CA GLY A 127 32.03 -7.05 9.79
C GLY A 127 31.46 -5.75 10.34
N GLY A 128 32.31 -4.93 10.92
CA GLY A 128 31.93 -3.68 11.59
C GLY A 128 31.28 -3.88 12.96
N SER A 129 30.95 -2.77 13.60
CA SER A 129 30.29 -2.78 14.92
C SER A 129 28.79 -3.13 14.79
N ASP A 130 28.18 -3.58 15.88
CA ASP A 130 26.74 -3.85 15.93
C ASP A 130 25.93 -2.58 15.59
N GLN A 131 26.37 -1.41 16.01
CA GLN A 131 25.71 -0.13 15.74
C GLN A 131 25.60 0.20 14.24
N THR A 132 26.58 -0.24 13.44
CA THR A 132 26.55 -0.01 11.98
C THR A 132 25.63 -0.97 11.23
N ARG A 133 25.17 -2.02 11.90
CA ARG A 133 24.25 -3.06 11.38
C ARG A 133 22.92 -3.05 12.09
N GLU A 134 22.69 -2.03 12.94
CA GLU A 134 21.43 -1.87 13.65
C GLU A 134 20.30 -1.53 12.67
N VAL A 135 19.18 -2.17 12.88
CA VAL A 135 17.95 -1.96 12.11
C VAL A 135 16.80 -1.70 13.06
N THR A 136 15.97 -0.74 12.71
CA THR A 136 14.77 -0.39 13.46
C THR A 136 13.55 -0.62 12.59
N THR A 137 12.53 -1.24 13.16
CA THR A 137 11.25 -1.44 12.48
C THR A 137 10.10 -1.28 13.46
N ALA A 138 8.94 -0.96 12.92
CA ALA A 138 7.72 -0.82 13.71
C ALA A 138 6.51 -1.35 12.96
N VAL A 139 5.51 -1.81 13.71
CA VAL A 139 4.21 -2.22 13.19
C VAL A 139 3.11 -1.75 14.13
N VAL A 140 2.00 -1.30 13.57
CA VAL A 140 0.78 -0.99 14.34
C VAL A 140 -0.13 -2.21 14.27
N LEU A 141 -0.50 -2.73 15.43
CA LEU A 141 -1.48 -3.80 15.59
C LEU A 141 -2.80 -3.19 16.08
N THR A 142 -3.87 -3.52 15.39
CA THR A 142 -5.21 -3.06 15.75
C THR A 142 -5.70 -3.68 17.05
N GLU A 143 -6.70 -3.07 17.70
CA GLU A 143 -7.31 -3.65 18.91
C GLU A 143 -7.88 -5.06 18.66
N GLN A 144 -8.34 -5.36 17.44
CA GLN A 144 -8.79 -6.71 17.06
C GLN A 144 -7.64 -7.72 17.07
N GLN A 145 -6.48 -7.36 16.50
CA GLN A 145 -5.29 -8.21 16.49
C GLN A 145 -4.70 -8.38 17.88
N MET A 146 -4.95 -7.43 18.77
CA MET A 146 -4.50 -7.43 20.15
C MET A 146 -5.48 -8.14 21.11
N ALA A 147 -6.64 -8.59 20.63
CA ALA A 147 -7.64 -9.27 21.45
C ALA A 147 -7.06 -10.54 22.11
N GLY A 148 -7.04 -10.59 23.41
CA GLY A 148 -6.48 -11.72 24.19
C GLY A 148 -4.95 -11.72 24.33
N VAL A 149 -4.24 -10.78 23.72
CA VAL A 149 -2.78 -10.67 23.83
C VAL A 149 -2.39 -10.05 25.18
N ARG A 150 -1.54 -10.74 25.92
CA ARG A 150 -0.96 -10.28 27.18
C ARG A 150 0.53 -9.98 27.07
N THR A 151 1.19 -10.68 26.15
CA THR A 151 2.63 -10.56 25.91
C THR A 151 2.90 -10.56 24.41
N ILE A 152 3.79 -9.69 23.99
CA ILE A 152 4.33 -9.68 22.64
C ILE A 152 5.73 -10.27 22.71
N ARG A 153 5.97 -11.26 21.88
CA ARG A 153 7.29 -11.87 21.67
C ARG A 153 7.82 -11.45 20.30
N VAL A 154 8.96 -10.79 20.28
CA VAL A 154 9.68 -10.54 19.04
C VAL A 154 10.82 -11.54 18.91
N LYS A 155 10.77 -12.35 17.87
CA LYS A 155 11.73 -13.42 17.59
C LYS A 155 12.68 -12.97 16.46
N ALA A 156 13.97 -13.12 16.72
CA ALA A 156 15.05 -13.04 15.73
C ALA A 156 15.63 -14.43 15.48
N LEU A 157 16.70 -14.53 14.71
CA LEU A 157 17.34 -15.80 14.39
C LEU A 157 17.94 -16.47 15.64
N THR A 158 18.69 -15.69 16.44
CA THR A 158 19.44 -16.23 17.58
C THR A 158 18.78 -16.01 18.95
N ASN A 159 17.85 -15.06 19.06
CA ASN A 159 17.20 -14.74 20.32
C ASN A 159 15.74 -14.29 20.16
N SER A 160 15.09 -14.06 21.29
CA SER A 160 13.76 -13.42 21.35
C SER A 160 13.65 -12.52 22.59
N ILE A 161 12.80 -11.50 22.49
CA ILE A 161 12.47 -10.59 23.61
C ILE A 161 10.96 -10.57 23.79
N ASP A 162 10.54 -10.75 25.07
CA ASP A 162 9.15 -10.70 25.47
C ASP A 162 8.84 -9.34 26.13
N ARG A 163 7.69 -8.75 25.78
CA ARG A 163 7.16 -7.52 26.40
C ARG A 163 5.70 -7.68 26.78
N ARG A 164 5.38 -7.38 28.02
CA ARG A 164 3.99 -7.35 28.49
C ARG A 164 3.27 -6.14 27.91
N VAL A 165 2.07 -6.37 27.43
CA VAL A 165 1.14 -5.33 27.01
C VAL A 165 0.46 -4.78 28.26
N ARG A 166 0.67 -3.50 28.53
CA ARG A 166 0.01 -2.76 29.63
C ARG A 166 -1.11 -1.89 29.11
#